data_761d3af8a3b673ec3ab6c6788f653441
#
_entry.id   761d3af8a3b673ec3ab6c6788f653441
#
_cell.length_a   1.000
_cell.length_b   1.000
_cell.length_c   1.000
_cell.angle_alpha   90.00
_cell.angle_beta   90.00
_cell.angle_gamma   90.00
#
_symmetry.space_group_name_H-M   'P 1'
#
loop_
_entity.id
_entity.type
_entity.pdbx_description
1 polymer ?
#
loop_
_entity_poly.entity_id
_entity_poly.type
_entity_poly.pdbx_seq_one_letter_code
_entity_poly.pdbx_strand_id
1 'polypeptide(L)'
;ASTSKITFPGSGIAVMAASERNLASLKKSLGFATIGFDKMNQLRHLRFFDGKFENLLEHMKKHKALIAPKFAIVVNTLEKELGDLGIATWSNPKGGYFISFNQKGCAKRIVQLCKDAGVVLTGAGASFPYGVDPEDENIRISPTFPTEEELQKAMDVFVCSAKLAAAEQLLAD
;
A
#
# COMPACT_ATOMS: atom_id res chain seq x y z
N ALA A 1 -4.09 14.36 2.48
CA ALA A 1 -2.72 13.93 2.16
C ALA A 1 -1.83 14.01 3.41
N SER A 2 -0.75 13.22 3.43
CA SER A 2 0.23 13.20 4.52
C SER A 2 1.64 13.06 3.98
N THR A 3 2.60 13.67 4.66
CA THR A 3 4.03 13.53 4.34
C THR A 3 4.70 12.33 5.04
N SER A 4 3.97 11.54 5.83
CA SER A 4 4.52 10.45 6.64
C SER A 4 5.30 9.39 5.85
N LYS A 5 4.98 9.22 4.56
CA LYS A 5 5.66 8.31 3.64
C LYS A 5 6.63 9.01 2.68
N ILE A 6 6.75 10.34 2.80
CA ILE A 6 7.54 11.15 1.85
C ILE A 6 8.77 11.76 2.54
N THR A 7 8.65 12.15 3.83
CA THR A 7 9.71 12.87 4.57
C THR A 7 10.16 12.08 5.80
N PHE A 8 9.70 12.48 6.98
CA PHE A 8 10.17 11.95 8.26
C PHE A 8 9.18 10.94 8.85
N PRO A 9 9.50 9.64 8.89
CA PRO A 9 8.65 8.65 9.55
C PRO A 9 8.39 9.04 11.02
N GLY A 10 7.11 9.00 11.44
CA GLY A 10 6.69 9.40 12.78
C GLY A 10 6.62 10.92 13.03
N SER A 11 7.11 11.74 12.10
CA SER A 11 7.09 13.20 12.19
C SER A 11 6.46 13.85 10.96
N GLY A 12 5.52 13.19 10.32
CA GLY A 12 4.81 13.72 9.16
C GLY A 12 3.88 14.87 9.51
N ILE A 13 3.58 15.69 8.51
CA ILE A 13 2.47 16.64 8.55
C ILE A 13 1.36 16.14 7.65
N ALA A 14 0.13 16.54 7.94
CA ALA A 14 -1.04 16.18 7.14
C ALA A 14 -1.77 17.43 6.66
N VAL A 15 -2.39 17.31 5.50
CA VAL A 15 -3.21 18.35 4.89
C VAL A 15 -4.56 17.74 4.52
N MET A 16 -5.62 18.47 4.84
CA MET A 16 -6.99 18.10 4.46
C MET A 16 -7.58 19.17 3.54
N ALA A 17 -8.17 18.72 2.46
CA ALA A 17 -8.97 19.55 1.56
C ALA A 17 -10.37 18.93 1.46
N ALA A 18 -11.40 19.75 1.63
CA ALA A 18 -12.80 19.33 1.54
C ALA A 18 -13.68 20.57 1.23
N SER A 19 -14.99 20.37 1.05
CA SER A 19 -15.93 21.48 0.94
C SER A 19 -15.93 22.36 2.20
N GLU A 20 -16.31 23.62 2.07
CA GLU A 20 -16.38 24.55 3.21
C GLU A 20 -17.24 24.01 4.35
N ARG A 21 -18.39 23.40 4.01
CA ARG A 21 -19.29 22.78 4.99
C ARG A 21 -18.60 21.68 5.79
N ASN A 22 -17.86 20.80 5.11
CA ASN A 22 -17.14 19.69 5.74
C ASN A 22 -15.96 20.23 6.57
N LEU A 23 -15.23 21.22 6.05
CA LEU A 23 -14.14 21.85 6.80
C LEU A 23 -14.62 22.56 8.07
N ALA A 24 -15.79 23.21 8.03
CA ALA A 24 -16.39 23.83 9.23
C ALA A 24 -16.69 22.79 10.31
N SER A 25 -17.30 21.66 9.95
CA SER A 25 -17.58 20.55 10.87
C SER A 25 -16.29 19.95 11.45
N LEU A 26 -15.29 19.68 10.58
CA LEU A 26 -14.01 19.11 10.97
C LEU A 26 -13.21 20.04 11.88
N LYS A 27 -13.17 21.36 11.58
CA LYS A 27 -12.51 22.35 12.44
C LYS A 27 -13.10 22.37 13.85
N LYS A 28 -14.43 22.26 13.96
CA LYS A 28 -15.10 22.20 15.27
C LYS A 28 -14.65 20.97 16.06
N SER A 29 -14.62 19.80 15.43
CA SER A 29 -14.19 18.54 16.08
C SER A 29 -12.69 18.58 16.42
N LEU A 30 -11.85 19.10 15.53
CA LEU A 30 -10.42 19.25 15.78
C LEU A 30 -10.11 20.24 16.91
N GLY A 31 -10.93 21.29 17.06
CA GLY A 31 -10.79 22.26 18.15
C GLY A 31 -11.00 21.66 19.55
N PHE A 32 -11.72 20.54 19.65
CA PHE A 32 -11.83 19.77 20.90
C PHE A 32 -10.69 18.77 21.08
N ALA A 33 -10.17 18.22 19.99
CA ALA A 33 -9.10 17.24 20.02
C ALA A 33 -7.72 17.86 20.25
N THR A 34 -7.48 19.07 19.76
CA THR A 34 -6.21 19.77 19.92
C THR A 34 -6.40 21.30 19.87
N ILE A 35 -5.71 21.99 20.76
CA ILE A 35 -5.69 23.46 20.78
C ILE A 35 -4.76 24.00 19.68
N GLY A 36 -3.74 23.24 19.30
CA GLY A 36 -2.79 23.63 18.26
C GLY A 36 -2.03 22.44 17.71
N PHE A 37 -1.54 22.61 16.50
CA PHE A 37 -0.73 21.61 15.83
C PHE A 37 0.76 21.83 16.09
N ASP A 38 1.57 20.77 15.90
CA ASP A 38 3.02 20.81 16.06
C ASP A 38 3.68 21.77 15.05
N LYS A 39 3.90 23.02 15.50
CA LYS A 39 4.53 24.07 14.72
C LYS A 39 6.01 23.78 14.44
N MET A 40 6.69 23.10 15.34
CA MET A 40 8.11 22.75 15.15
C MET A 40 8.27 21.77 14.01
N ASN A 41 7.38 20.77 13.92
CA ASN A 41 7.39 19.82 12.84
C ASN A 41 7.01 20.48 11.49
N GLN A 42 6.06 21.39 11.47
CA GLN A 42 5.75 22.20 10.29
C GLN A 42 6.97 23.02 9.84
N LEU A 43 7.67 23.68 10.77
CA LEU A 43 8.88 24.45 10.48
C LEU A 43 10.02 23.56 9.97
N ARG A 44 10.16 22.34 10.50
CA ARG A 44 11.13 21.35 10.00
C ARG A 44 10.91 21.06 8.53
N HIS A 45 9.67 20.80 8.12
CA HIS A 45 9.33 20.54 6.71
C HIS A 45 9.56 21.77 5.83
N LEU A 46 9.19 22.95 6.32
CA LEU A 46 9.42 24.20 5.61
C LEU A 46 10.92 24.43 5.33
N ARG A 47 11.76 24.21 6.34
CA ARG A 47 13.23 24.33 6.20
C ARG A 47 13.81 23.24 5.32
N PHE A 48 13.33 22.00 5.45
CA PHE A 48 13.79 20.86 4.63
C PHE A 48 13.57 21.11 3.14
N PHE A 49 12.47 21.74 2.78
CA PHE A 49 12.14 22.09 1.40
C PHE A 49 12.53 23.53 1.00
N ASP A 50 13.25 24.25 1.85
CA ASP A 50 13.62 25.66 1.61
C ASP A 50 12.40 26.56 1.27
N GLY A 51 11.24 26.24 1.85
CA GLY A 51 9.98 26.94 1.57
C GLY A 51 9.45 26.80 0.14
N LYS A 52 10.03 25.92 -0.68
CA LYS A 52 9.69 25.78 -2.11
C LYS A 52 8.98 24.47 -2.39
N PHE A 53 7.85 24.57 -3.07
CA PHE A 53 7.07 23.38 -3.48
C PHE A 53 7.81 22.51 -4.50
N GLU A 54 8.60 23.12 -5.35
CA GLU A 54 9.45 22.46 -6.35
C GLU A 54 10.42 21.48 -5.69
N ASN A 55 10.98 21.83 -4.54
CA ASN A 55 11.87 20.95 -3.80
C ASN A 55 11.15 19.71 -3.25
N LEU A 56 9.87 19.82 -2.89
CA LEU A 56 9.04 18.67 -2.55
C LEU A 56 8.87 17.73 -3.76
N LEU A 57 8.59 18.29 -4.94
CA LEU A 57 8.43 17.49 -6.17
C LEU A 57 9.73 16.78 -6.56
N GLU A 58 10.86 17.46 -6.46
CA GLU A 58 12.17 16.86 -6.72
C GLU A 58 12.51 15.75 -5.70
N HIS A 59 12.16 15.94 -4.44
CA HIS A 59 12.30 14.90 -3.42
C HIS A 59 11.43 13.67 -3.75
N MET A 60 10.19 13.88 -4.18
CA MET A 60 9.29 12.80 -4.60
C MET A 60 9.82 12.03 -5.83
N LYS A 61 10.48 12.71 -6.79
CA LYS A 61 11.12 12.05 -7.93
C LYS A 61 12.24 11.10 -7.49
N LYS A 62 13.04 11.48 -6.48
CA LYS A 62 14.08 10.62 -5.91
C LYS A 62 13.47 9.38 -5.24
N HIS A 63 12.39 9.53 -4.48
CA HIS A 63 11.65 8.39 -3.93
C HIS A 63 11.11 7.47 -5.04
N LYS A 64 10.51 8.06 -6.08
CA LYS A 64 10.04 7.29 -7.24
C LYS A 64 11.13 6.43 -7.86
N ALA A 65 12.33 6.98 -8.03
CA ALA A 65 13.46 6.24 -8.60
C ALA A 65 13.84 5.00 -7.78
N LEU A 66 13.66 5.05 -6.45
CA LEU A 66 13.95 3.93 -5.55
C LEU A 66 12.82 2.87 -5.52
N ILE A 67 11.55 3.28 -5.65
CA ILE A 67 10.42 2.36 -5.45
C ILE A 67 9.81 1.85 -6.76
N ALA A 68 9.90 2.60 -7.85
CA ALA A 68 9.31 2.19 -9.12
C ALA A 68 9.83 0.84 -9.66
N PRO A 69 11.13 0.49 -9.56
CA PRO A 69 11.61 -0.83 -9.96
C PRO A 69 10.93 -1.96 -9.17
N LYS A 70 10.73 -1.78 -7.88
CA LYS A 70 10.05 -2.76 -7.01
C LYS A 70 8.59 -2.97 -7.39
N PHE A 71 7.89 -1.90 -7.73
CA PHE A 71 6.52 -2.00 -8.25
C PHE A 71 6.48 -2.72 -9.59
N ALA A 72 7.45 -2.45 -10.46
CA ALA A 72 7.56 -3.14 -11.75
C ALA A 72 7.79 -4.65 -11.57
N ILE A 73 8.62 -5.07 -10.62
CA ILE A 73 8.81 -6.50 -10.30
C ILE A 73 7.47 -7.15 -9.96
N VAL A 74 6.69 -6.56 -9.05
CA VAL A 74 5.41 -7.14 -8.64
C VAL A 74 4.43 -7.21 -9.81
N VAL A 75 4.18 -6.08 -10.50
CA VAL A 75 3.19 -6.02 -11.58
C VAL A 75 3.57 -6.94 -12.74
N ASN A 76 4.85 -6.93 -13.15
CA ASN A 76 5.31 -7.78 -14.25
C ASN A 76 5.23 -9.29 -13.89
N THR A 77 5.53 -9.65 -12.64
CA THR A 77 5.40 -11.04 -12.19
C THR A 77 3.94 -11.49 -12.17
N LEU A 78 3.03 -10.64 -11.66
CA LEU A 78 1.60 -10.95 -11.67
C LEU A 78 1.07 -11.10 -13.09
N GLU A 79 1.42 -10.17 -13.98
CA GLU A 79 1.00 -10.20 -15.38
C GLU A 79 1.49 -11.45 -16.11
N LYS A 80 2.79 -11.75 -15.96
CA LYS A 80 3.40 -12.91 -16.59
C LYS A 80 2.81 -14.24 -16.10
N GLU A 81 2.59 -14.36 -14.79
CA GLU A 81 2.27 -15.64 -14.14
C GLU A 81 0.76 -15.86 -13.96
N LEU A 82 -0.05 -14.81 -13.87
CA LEU A 82 -1.48 -14.89 -13.58
C LEU A 82 -2.36 -14.21 -14.64
N GLY A 83 -1.79 -13.39 -15.55
CA GLY A 83 -2.54 -12.55 -16.49
C GLY A 83 -3.53 -13.33 -17.36
N ASP A 84 -3.08 -14.47 -17.90
CA ASP A 84 -3.89 -15.30 -18.80
C ASP A 84 -4.81 -16.30 -18.06
N LEU A 85 -4.71 -16.42 -16.73
CA LEU A 85 -5.45 -17.42 -15.96
C LEU A 85 -6.87 -16.99 -15.57
N GLY A 86 -7.15 -15.69 -15.56
CA GLY A 86 -8.46 -15.16 -15.19
C GLY A 86 -8.87 -15.39 -13.73
N ILE A 87 -7.94 -15.81 -12.85
CA ILE A 87 -8.21 -16.15 -11.45
C ILE A 87 -8.10 -14.95 -10.51
N ALA A 88 -7.45 -13.87 -10.92
CA ALA A 88 -7.16 -12.73 -10.07
C ALA A 88 -7.17 -11.41 -10.85
N THR A 89 -7.27 -10.31 -10.13
CA THR A 89 -7.11 -8.95 -10.65
C THR A 89 -6.20 -8.15 -9.74
N TRP A 90 -5.54 -7.12 -10.27
CA TRP A 90 -4.67 -6.25 -9.47
C TRP A 90 -4.65 -4.83 -10.01
N SER A 91 -4.30 -3.90 -9.12
CA SER A 91 -4.09 -2.51 -9.51
C SER A 91 -2.69 -2.30 -10.09
N ASN A 92 -2.58 -1.41 -11.08
CA ASN A 92 -1.29 -0.90 -11.58
C ASN A 92 -1.17 0.59 -11.20
N PRO A 93 -0.76 0.91 -9.95
CA PRO A 93 -0.78 2.27 -9.45
C PRO A 93 0.35 3.12 -10.04
N LYS A 94 0.03 4.37 -10.41
CA LYS A 94 1.01 5.36 -10.84
C LYS A 94 1.69 6.11 -9.67
N GLY A 95 1.32 5.79 -8.46
CA GLY A 95 1.86 6.37 -7.23
C GLY A 95 1.31 5.65 -6.00
N GLY A 96 1.80 6.03 -4.81
CA GLY A 96 1.46 5.35 -3.56
C GLY A 96 2.44 4.25 -3.20
N TYR A 97 2.06 3.38 -2.25
CA TYR A 97 2.94 2.37 -1.63
C TYR A 97 2.38 0.95 -1.69
N PHE A 98 1.21 0.77 -2.31
CA PHE A 98 0.51 -0.51 -2.29
C PHE A 98 -0.01 -0.89 -3.66
N ILE A 99 -0.01 -2.19 -3.91
CA ILE A 99 -0.75 -2.82 -5.00
C ILE A 99 -1.91 -3.59 -4.35
N SER A 100 -3.12 -3.35 -4.82
CA SER A 100 -4.30 -4.12 -4.43
C SER A 100 -4.39 -5.34 -5.33
N PHE A 101 -4.38 -6.51 -4.74
CA PHE A 101 -4.56 -7.81 -5.42
C PHE A 101 -5.87 -8.41 -4.95
N ASN A 102 -6.69 -8.95 -5.86
CA ASN A 102 -7.96 -9.56 -5.53
C ASN A 102 -8.07 -10.93 -6.20
N GLN A 103 -8.36 -11.95 -5.38
CA GLN A 103 -8.68 -13.31 -5.82
C GLN A 103 -9.78 -13.87 -4.92
N LYS A 104 -10.99 -13.97 -5.46
CA LYS A 104 -12.20 -14.28 -4.70
C LYS A 104 -12.09 -15.61 -3.96
N GLY A 105 -12.44 -15.60 -2.65
CA GLY A 105 -12.44 -16.78 -1.78
C GLY A 105 -11.06 -17.33 -1.42
N CYS A 106 -9.96 -16.63 -1.78
CA CYS A 106 -8.61 -17.18 -1.65
C CYS A 106 -7.65 -16.36 -0.79
N ALA A 107 -8.01 -15.13 -0.37
CA ALA A 107 -7.05 -14.22 0.23
C ALA A 107 -6.41 -14.77 1.51
N LYS A 108 -7.20 -15.30 2.44
CA LYS A 108 -6.67 -15.91 3.67
C LYS A 108 -5.79 -17.11 3.38
N ARG A 109 -6.20 -17.94 2.42
CA ARG A 109 -5.43 -19.13 2.05
C ARG A 109 -4.08 -18.77 1.44
N ILE A 110 -4.04 -17.81 0.52
CA ILE A 110 -2.79 -17.29 -0.08
C ILE A 110 -1.87 -16.75 1.01
N VAL A 111 -2.37 -15.92 1.92
CA VAL A 111 -1.58 -15.35 3.01
C VAL A 111 -1.00 -16.43 3.90
N GLN A 112 -1.77 -17.49 4.20
CA GLN A 112 -1.29 -18.62 4.99
C GLN A 112 -0.20 -19.41 4.26
N LEU A 113 -0.39 -19.75 2.99
CA LEU A 113 0.59 -20.46 2.16
C LEU A 113 1.91 -19.68 2.05
N CYS A 114 1.82 -18.37 1.81
CA CYS A 114 2.99 -17.50 1.79
C CYS A 114 3.74 -17.52 3.13
N LYS A 115 3.00 -17.42 4.26
CA LYS A 115 3.58 -17.47 5.60
C LYS A 115 4.29 -18.79 5.87
N ASP A 116 3.69 -19.92 5.49
CA ASP A 116 4.26 -21.26 5.66
C ASP A 116 5.55 -21.42 4.84
N ALA A 117 5.63 -20.75 3.70
CA ALA A 117 6.83 -20.67 2.87
C ALA A 117 7.83 -19.58 3.29
N GLY A 118 7.59 -18.86 4.40
CA GLY A 118 8.50 -17.85 4.95
C GLY A 118 8.29 -16.43 4.39
N VAL A 119 7.24 -16.18 3.61
CA VAL A 119 6.88 -14.85 3.09
C VAL A 119 5.75 -14.25 3.91
N VAL A 120 6.06 -13.20 4.69
CA VAL A 120 5.10 -12.52 5.55
C VAL A 120 4.43 -11.37 4.81
N LEU A 121 3.13 -11.47 4.61
CA LEU A 121 2.29 -10.44 4.00
C LEU A 121 1.47 -9.68 5.05
N THR A 122 0.89 -8.55 4.66
CA THR A 122 -0.20 -7.94 5.43
C THR A 122 -1.38 -8.92 5.45
N GLY A 123 -2.03 -9.08 6.60
CA GLY A 123 -3.17 -10.01 6.73
C GLY A 123 -4.29 -9.73 5.72
N ALA A 124 -4.93 -10.78 5.26
CA ALA A 124 -6.12 -10.68 4.41
C ALA A 124 -7.20 -9.81 5.09
N GLY A 125 -7.91 -9.01 4.32
CA GLY A 125 -8.94 -8.11 4.84
C GLY A 125 -8.44 -6.82 5.50
N ALA A 126 -7.12 -6.59 5.60
CA ALA A 126 -6.54 -5.39 6.24
C ALA A 126 -6.96 -4.07 5.58
N SER A 127 -7.50 -4.10 4.37
CA SER A 127 -8.01 -2.92 3.65
C SER A 127 -9.49 -2.64 3.94
N PHE A 128 -10.16 -3.51 4.68
CA PHE A 128 -11.59 -3.41 5.01
C PHE A 128 -11.82 -2.91 6.43
N PRO A 129 -12.96 -2.24 6.69
CA PRO A 129 -13.37 -1.90 8.05
C PRO A 129 -13.41 -3.14 8.94
N TYR A 130 -12.90 -3.01 10.16
CA TYR A 130 -12.82 -4.10 11.15
C TYR A 130 -12.00 -5.32 10.70
N GLY A 131 -11.26 -5.24 9.60
CA GLY A 131 -10.47 -6.35 9.07
C GLY A 131 -11.32 -7.47 8.46
N VAL A 132 -12.60 -7.18 8.15
CA VAL A 132 -13.52 -8.16 7.58
C VAL A 132 -13.71 -7.90 6.09
N ASP A 133 -13.19 -8.80 5.28
CA ASP A 133 -13.41 -8.86 3.84
C ASP A 133 -14.50 -9.90 3.55
N PRO A 134 -15.71 -9.48 3.11
CA PRO A 134 -16.84 -10.40 2.93
C PRO A 134 -16.60 -11.47 1.87
N GLU A 135 -15.81 -11.15 0.84
CA GLU A 135 -15.53 -12.04 -0.29
C GLU A 135 -14.22 -12.80 -0.12
N ASP A 136 -13.47 -12.55 0.95
CA ASP A 136 -12.12 -13.13 1.18
C ASP A 136 -11.21 -13.03 -0.05
N GLU A 137 -11.15 -11.84 -0.66
CA GLU A 137 -10.49 -11.66 -1.95
C GLU A 137 -9.26 -10.75 -1.92
N ASN A 138 -9.21 -9.79 -0.97
CA ASN A 138 -8.25 -8.70 -1.05
C ASN A 138 -6.97 -8.93 -0.25
N ILE A 139 -5.85 -8.75 -0.93
CA ILE A 139 -4.51 -8.72 -0.35
C ILE A 139 -3.83 -7.42 -0.74
N ARG A 140 -3.32 -6.69 0.26
CA ARG A 140 -2.53 -5.49 0.05
C ARG A 140 -1.04 -5.83 0.00
N ILE A 141 -0.44 -5.74 -1.18
CA ILE A 141 0.99 -5.97 -1.39
C ILE A 141 1.75 -4.66 -1.16
N SER A 142 2.79 -4.70 -0.31
CA SER A 142 3.67 -3.56 -0.02
C SER A 142 5.11 -3.90 -0.41
N PRO A 143 5.58 -3.54 -1.62
CA PRO A 143 6.87 -3.99 -2.14
C PRO A 143 8.06 -3.14 -1.68
N THR A 144 7.87 -2.14 -0.84
CA THR A 144 8.88 -1.09 -0.63
C THR A 144 10.03 -1.48 0.29
N PHE A 145 9.85 -2.43 1.21
CA PHE A 145 10.86 -2.79 2.21
C PHE A 145 11.96 -3.73 1.70
N PRO A 146 11.66 -4.90 1.07
CA PRO A 146 12.68 -5.86 0.68
C PRO A 146 13.60 -5.31 -0.43
N THR A 147 14.76 -5.91 -0.62
CA THR A 147 15.58 -5.71 -1.81
C THR A 147 14.85 -6.22 -3.06
N GLU A 148 15.31 -5.85 -4.25
CA GLU A 148 14.70 -6.33 -5.51
C GLU A 148 14.82 -7.85 -5.65
N GLU A 149 15.95 -8.43 -5.22
CA GLU A 149 16.17 -9.88 -5.25
C GLU A 149 15.25 -10.62 -4.28
N GLU A 150 15.13 -10.15 -3.04
CA GLU A 150 14.21 -10.71 -2.05
C GLU A 150 12.75 -10.59 -2.50
N LEU A 151 12.41 -9.44 -3.12
CA LEU A 151 11.06 -9.19 -3.63
C LEU A 151 10.72 -10.16 -4.77
N GLN A 152 11.66 -10.43 -5.69
CA GLN A 152 11.42 -11.40 -6.76
C GLN A 152 11.15 -12.79 -6.18
N LYS A 153 11.96 -13.25 -5.23
CA LYS A 153 11.74 -14.55 -4.56
C LYS A 153 10.39 -14.60 -3.83
N ALA A 154 10.02 -13.50 -3.15
CA ALA A 154 8.73 -13.42 -2.48
C ALA A 154 7.56 -13.45 -3.47
N MET A 155 7.70 -12.83 -4.64
CA MET A 155 6.68 -12.86 -5.68
C MET A 155 6.57 -14.24 -6.35
N ASP A 156 7.65 -14.97 -6.50
CA ASP A 156 7.61 -16.36 -7.01
C ASP A 156 6.80 -17.26 -6.06
N VAL A 157 7.01 -17.11 -4.74
CA VAL A 157 6.20 -17.80 -3.71
C VAL A 157 4.74 -17.34 -3.76
N PHE A 158 4.51 -16.03 -3.91
CA PHE A 158 3.17 -15.46 -3.93
C PHE A 158 2.34 -16.00 -5.10
N VAL A 159 2.86 -15.99 -6.31
CA VAL A 159 2.12 -16.47 -7.49
C VAL A 159 1.89 -17.98 -7.45
N CYS A 160 2.85 -18.75 -6.90
CA CYS A 160 2.65 -20.18 -6.64
C CYS A 160 1.51 -20.41 -5.65
N SER A 161 1.49 -19.64 -4.55
CA SER A 161 0.43 -19.70 -3.53
C SER A 161 -0.94 -19.31 -4.09
N ALA A 162 -0.99 -18.30 -4.96
CA ALA A 162 -2.22 -17.88 -5.62
C ALA A 162 -2.78 -18.96 -6.56
N LYS A 163 -1.91 -19.58 -7.36
CA LYS A 163 -2.28 -20.71 -8.24
C LYS A 163 -2.77 -21.92 -7.43
N LEU A 164 -2.07 -22.26 -6.34
CA LEU A 164 -2.45 -23.36 -5.46
C LEU A 164 -3.80 -23.13 -4.80
N ALA A 165 -4.03 -21.94 -4.25
CA ALA A 165 -5.31 -21.59 -3.61
C ALA A 165 -6.47 -21.67 -4.62
N ALA A 166 -6.27 -21.21 -5.87
CA ALA A 166 -7.27 -21.34 -6.92
C ALA A 166 -7.57 -22.82 -7.26
N ALA A 167 -6.53 -23.65 -7.36
CA ALA A 167 -6.69 -25.08 -7.63
C ALA A 167 -7.42 -25.80 -6.49
N GLU A 168 -7.08 -25.50 -5.23
CA GLU A 168 -7.77 -26.05 -4.06
C GLU A 168 -9.25 -25.64 -4.05
N GLN A 169 -9.58 -24.41 -4.40
CA GLN A 169 -10.97 -23.92 -4.49
C GLN A 169 -11.75 -24.67 -5.58
N LEU A 170 -11.19 -24.80 -6.78
CA LEU A 170 -11.83 -25.51 -7.90
C LEU A 170 -12.07 -27.01 -7.62
N LEU A 171 -11.29 -27.61 -6.73
CA LEU A 171 -11.46 -29.02 -6.34
C LEU A 171 -12.47 -29.20 -5.20
N ALA A 172 -12.82 -28.13 -4.51
CA ALA A 172 -13.78 -28.14 -3.39
C ALA A 172 -15.23 -27.90 -3.83
N ASP A 173 -15.43 -27.31 -5.03
CA ASP A 173 -16.72 -27.09 -5.69
C ASP A 173 -17.15 -28.36 -6.47
#